data_8f56e93824a9dd50304e23f3a4903f91
#
_entry.id   8f56e93824a9dd50304e23f3a4903f91
#
_cell.length_a   1.000
_cell.length_b   1.000
_cell.length_c   1.000
_cell.angle_alpha   90.00
_cell.angle_beta   90.00
_cell.angle_gamma   90.00
#
_symmetry.space_group_name_H-M   'P 1'
#
loop_
_entity.id
_entity.type
_entity.pdbx_description
1 polymer ?
#
loop_
_entity_poly.entity_id
_entity_poly.type
_entity_poly.pdbx_seq_one_letter_code
_entity_poly.pdbx_strand_id
1 'polypeptide(L)'
;MVKVNCAAIPAHLIESELFGHERGSFTGATDRRLGKFELANGGTLFLDEIGEMPPDLQVKLLRALQEREIERIGGKGTIKVDVRIIAATNRELEQEMAAGRFRSDLYYRINIFPILLPELKDHKEDIPLLASHFIHRLAGKTGRKIKGISYSALQEMKLYDWPGNIRELEHFIERSILLSDGDILDHIQLPRQKSVTAVPVEKKEFIVRKMKENEKEYIVNMLQYCNGRICGYQGAAELMGVPSSTLFSKMKKLGIKRGF
;
A
#
# COMPACT_ATOMS: atom_id res chain seq x y z
N MET A 1 -14.95 24.92 4.25
CA MET A 1 -14.41 23.55 4.45
C MET A 1 -13.03 23.65 5.08
N VAL A 2 -12.82 22.97 6.21
CA VAL A 2 -11.52 22.82 6.89
C VAL A 2 -10.97 21.45 6.55
N LYS A 3 -9.66 21.35 6.26
CA LYS A 3 -8.99 20.07 5.92
C LYS A 3 -7.95 19.75 6.97
N VAL A 4 -7.89 18.48 7.36
CA VAL A 4 -6.90 17.93 8.31
C VAL A 4 -6.39 16.62 7.75
N ASN A 5 -5.07 16.48 7.69
CA ASN A 5 -4.44 15.19 7.40
C ASN A 5 -3.95 14.60 8.72
N CYS A 6 -4.57 13.49 9.15
CA CYS A 6 -4.28 12.86 10.44
C CYS A 6 -2.88 12.24 10.50
N ALA A 7 -2.34 11.78 9.37
CA ALA A 7 -1.00 11.23 9.29
C ALA A 7 0.11 12.29 9.33
N ALA A 8 -0.19 13.53 8.92
CA ALA A 8 0.79 14.61 8.87
C ALA A 8 1.04 15.30 10.21
N ILE A 9 0.16 15.09 11.19
CA ILE A 9 0.24 15.73 12.51
C ILE A 9 0.84 14.73 13.52
N PRO A 10 1.89 15.12 14.28
CA PRO A 10 2.40 14.28 15.36
C PRO A 10 1.30 13.85 16.34
N ALA A 11 1.34 12.59 16.80
CA ALA A 11 0.28 12.00 17.63
C ALA A 11 -0.03 12.81 18.90
N HIS A 12 0.97 13.47 19.50
CA HIS A 12 0.80 14.29 20.70
C HIS A 12 0.19 15.70 20.42
N LEU A 13 0.12 16.11 19.15
CA LEU A 13 -0.45 17.41 18.75
C LEU A 13 -1.82 17.29 18.09
N ILE A 14 -2.15 16.12 17.54
CA ILE A 14 -3.38 15.95 16.74
C ILE A 14 -4.64 16.23 17.57
N GLU A 15 -4.63 15.90 18.86
CA GLU A 15 -5.73 16.21 19.78
C GLU A 15 -5.95 17.71 19.91
N SER A 16 -4.88 18.45 20.17
CA SER A 16 -4.90 19.90 20.27
C SER A 16 -5.31 20.59 18.97
N GLU A 17 -4.88 20.06 17.82
CA GLU A 17 -5.28 20.59 16.52
C GLU A 17 -6.77 20.34 16.24
N LEU A 18 -7.29 19.15 16.53
CA LEU A 18 -8.69 18.82 16.26
C LEU A 18 -9.66 19.51 17.22
N PHE A 19 -9.40 19.44 18.52
CA PHE A 19 -10.35 19.85 19.56
C PHE A 19 -10.02 21.19 20.22
N GLY A 20 -8.78 21.70 20.00
CA GLY A 20 -8.31 22.91 20.63
C GLY A 20 -7.82 22.69 22.08
N HIS A 21 -7.27 23.74 22.67
CA HIS A 21 -6.78 23.71 24.04
C HIS A 21 -7.00 25.05 24.78
N GLU A 22 -7.12 24.96 26.08
CA GLU A 22 -7.11 26.13 26.97
C GLU A 22 -5.67 26.45 27.38
N ARG A 23 -5.44 27.71 27.77
CA ARG A 23 -4.15 28.17 28.28
C ARG A 23 -3.72 27.35 29.48
N GLY A 24 -2.46 26.87 29.48
CA GLY A 24 -1.90 26.11 30.60
C GLY A 24 -2.31 24.63 30.64
N SER A 25 -2.98 24.10 29.62
CA SER A 25 -3.44 22.72 29.59
C SER A 25 -2.31 21.69 29.46
N PHE A 26 -1.16 22.08 28.89
CA PHE A 26 0.07 21.29 28.83
C PHE A 26 1.30 22.19 28.76
N THR A 27 2.49 21.64 28.92
CA THR A 27 3.76 22.38 28.80
C THR A 27 3.91 22.94 27.39
N GLY A 28 3.86 24.28 27.27
CA GLY A 28 3.88 25.00 26.00
C GLY A 28 2.53 25.57 25.54
N ALA A 29 1.43 25.31 26.25
CA ALA A 29 0.13 25.94 25.99
C ALA A 29 0.09 27.37 26.56
N THR A 30 0.79 28.31 25.93
CA THR A 30 0.89 29.69 26.36
C THR A 30 -0.42 30.46 26.20
N ASP A 31 -1.20 30.10 25.17
CA ASP A 31 -2.44 30.74 24.79
C ASP A 31 -3.54 29.72 24.52
N ARG A 32 -4.79 30.17 24.58
CA ARG A 32 -5.93 29.38 24.14
C ARG A 32 -5.95 29.28 22.63
N ARG A 33 -6.21 28.08 22.08
CA ARG A 33 -6.32 27.83 20.64
C ARG A 33 -7.62 27.10 20.28
N LEU A 34 -8.31 27.59 19.26
CA LEU A 34 -9.50 26.95 18.72
C LEU A 34 -9.11 25.69 17.90
N GLY A 35 -9.87 24.61 18.07
CA GLY A 35 -9.71 23.38 17.32
C GLY A 35 -10.34 23.44 15.93
N LYS A 36 -9.96 22.49 15.07
CA LYS A 36 -10.50 22.37 13.70
C LYS A 36 -12.01 22.12 13.69
N PHE A 37 -12.56 21.46 14.71
CA PHE A 37 -14.01 21.28 14.85
C PHE A 37 -14.72 22.62 15.06
N GLU A 38 -14.18 23.49 15.92
CA GLU A 38 -14.74 24.83 16.13
C GLU A 38 -14.63 25.68 14.86
N LEU A 39 -13.49 25.63 14.17
CA LEU A 39 -13.25 26.35 12.92
C LEU A 39 -14.13 25.86 11.76
N ALA A 40 -14.57 24.60 11.81
CA ALA A 40 -15.46 24.01 10.81
C ALA A 40 -16.95 24.14 11.14
N ASN A 41 -17.28 24.75 12.29
CA ASN A 41 -18.68 24.87 12.73
C ASN A 41 -19.56 25.56 11.69
N GLY A 42 -20.74 25.00 11.45
CA GLY A 42 -21.64 25.42 10.34
C GLY A 42 -21.15 25.02 8.94
N GLY A 43 -20.10 24.19 8.84
CA GLY A 43 -19.48 23.83 7.58
C GLY A 43 -19.03 22.39 7.48
N THR A 44 -17.90 22.13 6.81
CA THR A 44 -17.40 20.77 6.54
C THR A 44 -15.98 20.64 7.07
N LEU A 45 -15.71 19.55 7.78
CA LEU A 45 -14.39 19.08 8.17
C LEU A 45 -14.03 17.84 7.34
N PHE A 46 -12.94 17.92 6.58
CA PHE A 46 -12.38 16.81 5.82
C PHE A 46 -11.22 16.23 6.63
N LEU A 47 -11.34 14.95 7.01
CA LEU A 47 -10.34 14.17 7.74
C LEU A 47 -9.68 13.21 6.77
N ASP A 48 -8.48 13.54 6.35
CA ASP A 48 -7.66 12.68 5.49
C ASP A 48 -6.86 11.71 6.34
N GLU A 49 -6.67 10.48 5.85
CA GLU A 49 -5.97 9.38 6.53
C GLU A 49 -6.52 9.09 7.94
N ILE A 50 -7.86 8.97 8.05
CA ILE A 50 -8.52 8.73 9.35
C ILE A 50 -8.09 7.41 10.01
N GLY A 51 -7.66 6.42 9.21
CA GLY A 51 -7.13 5.15 9.70
C GLY A 51 -5.82 5.27 10.50
N GLU A 52 -5.14 6.43 10.43
CA GLU A 52 -3.94 6.75 11.22
C GLU A 52 -4.26 7.38 12.58
N MET A 53 -5.54 7.63 12.87
CA MET A 53 -5.94 8.30 14.11
C MET A 53 -5.69 7.42 15.34
N PRO A 54 -4.99 7.91 16.39
CA PRO A 54 -4.78 7.17 17.62
C PRO A 54 -6.11 6.73 18.27
N PRO A 55 -6.17 5.51 18.86
CA PRO A 55 -7.40 4.97 19.45
C PRO A 55 -8.08 5.86 20.48
N ASP A 56 -7.30 6.57 21.31
CA ASP A 56 -7.83 7.49 22.31
C ASP A 56 -8.60 8.67 21.69
N LEU A 57 -8.15 9.13 20.52
CA LEU A 57 -8.82 10.22 19.80
C LEU A 57 -10.04 9.75 19.03
N GLN A 58 -10.10 8.49 18.66
CA GLN A 58 -11.27 7.90 18.03
C GLN A 58 -12.49 7.98 18.95
N VAL A 59 -12.31 7.88 20.28
CA VAL A 59 -13.39 8.04 21.28
C VAL A 59 -13.93 9.48 21.25
N LYS A 60 -13.05 10.47 21.22
CA LYS A 60 -13.44 11.89 21.15
C LYS A 60 -14.11 12.25 19.84
N LEU A 61 -13.62 11.69 18.74
CA LEU A 61 -14.25 11.84 17.43
C LEU A 61 -15.64 11.23 17.40
N LEU A 62 -15.82 10.03 17.97
CA LEU A 62 -17.12 9.38 18.05
C LEU A 62 -18.13 10.26 18.83
N ARG A 63 -17.72 10.83 19.95
CA ARG A 63 -18.56 11.77 20.73
C ARG A 63 -18.95 12.99 19.91
N ALA A 64 -17.99 13.61 19.22
CA ALA A 64 -18.25 14.74 18.33
C ALA A 64 -19.28 14.41 17.22
N LEU A 65 -19.24 13.16 16.69
CA LEU A 65 -20.17 12.69 15.65
C LEU A 65 -21.57 12.33 16.18
N GLN A 66 -21.67 11.85 17.43
CA GLN A 66 -22.92 11.39 18.02
C GLN A 66 -23.68 12.50 18.74
N GLU A 67 -22.95 13.20 19.61
CA GLU A 67 -23.52 14.22 20.52
C GLU A 67 -23.46 15.63 19.92
N ARG A 68 -22.65 15.82 18.84
CA ARG A 68 -22.33 17.14 18.28
C ARG A 68 -21.70 18.08 19.29
N GLU A 69 -20.90 17.52 20.18
CA GLU A 69 -20.23 18.24 21.25
C GLU A 69 -18.75 17.87 21.29
N ILE A 70 -17.91 18.83 21.60
CA ILE A 70 -16.47 18.66 21.80
C ILE A 70 -16.05 19.29 23.12
N GLU A 71 -14.87 18.88 23.59
CA GLU A 71 -14.21 19.49 24.75
C GLU A 71 -12.77 19.84 24.36
N ARG A 72 -12.32 21.05 24.72
CA ARG A 72 -10.91 21.43 24.58
C ARG A 72 -10.05 20.72 25.60
N ILE A 73 -8.78 20.51 25.27
CA ILE A 73 -7.80 20.02 26.25
C ILE A 73 -7.70 21.02 27.40
N GLY A 74 -7.88 20.52 28.62
CA GLY A 74 -7.91 21.39 29.83
C GLY A 74 -9.17 22.25 30.00
N GLY A 75 -10.13 22.14 29.11
CA GLY A 75 -11.42 22.83 29.21
C GLY A 75 -12.36 22.15 30.20
N LYS A 76 -13.23 22.97 30.84
CA LYS A 76 -14.25 22.51 31.81
C LYS A 76 -15.66 22.41 31.22
N GLY A 77 -15.84 22.73 29.95
CA GLY A 77 -17.16 22.82 29.36
C GLY A 77 -17.21 22.17 27.98
N THR A 78 -18.40 21.67 27.64
CA THR A 78 -18.71 21.16 26.29
C THR A 78 -19.04 22.32 25.37
N ILE A 79 -18.65 22.18 24.09
CA ILE A 79 -18.89 23.14 23.02
C ILE A 79 -19.70 22.43 21.95
N LYS A 80 -20.89 22.96 21.66
CA LYS A 80 -21.73 22.45 20.59
C LYS A 80 -21.15 22.81 19.22
N VAL A 81 -21.08 21.83 18.32
CA VAL A 81 -20.58 21.99 16.96
C VAL A 81 -21.53 21.32 15.97
N ASP A 82 -21.86 22.02 14.90
CA ASP A 82 -22.60 21.46 13.78
C ASP A 82 -21.66 21.38 12.57
N VAL A 83 -21.09 20.18 12.35
CA VAL A 83 -20.05 19.98 11.36
C VAL A 83 -20.40 18.76 10.51
N ARG A 84 -20.38 18.94 9.18
CA ARG A 84 -20.41 17.82 8.26
C ARG A 84 -19.02 17.19 8.17
N ILE A 85 -18.94 15.87 8.40
CA ILE A 85 -17.66 15.12 8.30
C ILE A 85 -17.57 14.43 6.96
N ILE A 86 -16.40 14.55 6.34
CA ILE A 86 -15.96 13.72 5.21
C ILE A 86 -14.64 13.09 5.64
N ALA A 87 -14.57 11.77 5.64
CA ALA A 87 -13.37 11.04 6.01
C ALA A 87 -12.79 10.32 4.79
N ALA A 88 -11.47 10.27 4.69
CA ALA A 88 -10.75 9.52 3.69
C ALA A 88 -9.66 8.66 4.34
N THR A 89 -9.38 7.50 3.76
CA THR A 89 -8.29 6.62 4.16
C THR A 89 -7.87 5.73 3.01
N ASN A 90 -6.61 5.34 2.98
CA ASN A 90 -6.07 4.31 2.11
C ASN A 90 -5.95 2.94 2.81
N ARG A 91 -6.30 2.86 4.10
CA ARG A 91 -6.30 1.61 4.87
C ARG A 91 -7.62 0.89 4.76
N GLU A 92 -7.56 -0.43 4.81
CA GLU A 92 -8.74 -1.27 4.97
C GLU A 92 -9.19 -1.26 6.44
N LEU A 93 -10.19 -0.43 6.77
CA LEU A 93 -10.61 -0.21 8.15
C LEU A 93 -11.11 -1.49 8.83
N GLU A 94 -11.64 -2.46 8.08
CA GLU A 94 -12.05 -3.77 8.59
C GLU A 94 -10.85 -4.57 9.13
N GLN A 95 -9.72 -4.51 8.45
CA GLN A 95 -8.47 -5.14 8.92
C GLN A 95 -7.92 -4.39 10.15
N GLU A 96 -7.99 -3.05 10.15
CA GLU A 96 -7.59 -2.24 11.30
C GLU A 96 -8.46 -2.52 12.54
N MET A 97 -9.77 -2.77 12.35
CA MET A 97 -10.68 -3.20 13.42
C MET A 97 -10.31 -4.59 13.96
N ALA A 98 -10.08 -5.55 13.07
CA ALA A 98 -9.67 -6.91 13.47
C ALA A 98 -8.35 -6.91 14.25
N ALA A 99 -7.45 -5.97 13.95
CA ALA A 99 -6.18 -5.76 14.65
C ALA A 99 -6.30 -4.89 15.93
N GLY A 100 -7.50 -4.42 16.27
CA GLY A 100 -7.72 -3.57 17.46
C GLY A 100 -7.19 -2.15 17.34
N ARG A 101 -6.79 -1.69 16.16
CA ARG A 101 -6.27 -0.33 15.94
C ARG A 101 -7.36 0.69 15.57
N PHE A 102 -8.51 0.22 15.09
CA PHE A 102 -9.65 1.07 14.79
C PHE A 102 -10.90 0.54 15.52
N ARG A 103 -11.69 1.44 16.09
CA ARG A 103 -12.90 1.08 16.85
C ARG A 103 -14.06 0.77 15.92
N SER A 104 -14.78 -0.30 16.22
CA SER A 104 -15.95 -0.71 15.46
C SER A 104 -17.13 0.29 15.53
N ASP A 105 -17.32 0.90 16.70
CA ASP A 105 -18.38 1.90 16.90
C ASP A 105 -18.16 3.15 16.04
N LEU A 106 -16.93 3.62 15.93
CA LEU A 106 -16.56 4.72 15.05
C LEU A 106 -16.72 4.33 13.58
N TYR A 107 -16.26 3.14 13.19
CA TYR A 107 -16.39 2.64 11.81
C TYR A 107 -17.83 2.71 11.34
N TYR A 108 -18.78 2.11 12.07
CA TYR A 108 -20.19 2.14 11.69
C TYR A 108 -20.81 3.55 11.68
N ARG A 109 -20.22 4.49 12.39
CA ARG A 109 -20.69 5.88 12.39
C ARG A 109 -20.20 6.70 11.21
N ILE A 110 -19.00 6.43 10.69
CA ILE A 110 -18.44 7.13 9.53
C ILE A 110 -18.76 6.44 8.20
N ASN A 111 -18.93 5.12 8.19
CA ASN A 111 -19.15 4.31 6.99
C ASN A 111 -20.65 4.22 6.60
N ILE A 112 -21.38 5.33 6.71
CA ILE A 112 -22.79 5.40 6.32
C ILE A 112 -22.95 5.47 4.80
N PHE A 113 -22.05 6.19 4.13
CA PHE A 113 -22.04 6.37 2.69
C PHE A 113 -20.62 6.20 2.14
N PRO A 114 -20.17 4.96 1.93
CA PRO A 114 -18.84 4.70 1.42
C PRO A 114 -18.73 5.07 -0.06
N ILE A 115 -17.62 5.73 -0.42
CA ILE A 115 -17.26 6.03 -1.80
C ILE A 115 -15.91 5.37 -2.08
N LEU A 116 -15.92 4.35 -2.92
CA LEU A 116 -14.69 3.70 -3.36
C LEU A 116 -14.11 4.47 -4.55
N LEU A 117 -12.88 4.95 -4.40
CA LEU A 117 -12.13 5.54 -5.49
C LEU A 117 -11.32 4.44 -6.20
N PRO A 118 -11.56 4.20 -7.50
CA PRO A 118 -10.82 3.19 -8.22
C PRO A 118 -9.38 3.62 -8.46
N GLU A 119 -8.48 2.64 -8.61
CA GLU A 119 -7.08 2.89 -8.91
C GLU A 119 -6.89 3.23 -10.40
N LEU A 120 -5.80 3.93 -10.73
CA LEU A 120 -5.50 4.33 -12.11
C LEU A 120 -5.32 3.11 -13.04
N LYS A 121 -4.87 1.97 -12.52
CA LYS A 121 -4.79 0.71 -13.28
C LYS A 121 -6.14 0.23 -13.81
N ASP A 122 -7.24 0.59 -13.13
CA ASP A 122 -8.60 0.19 -13.50
C ASP A 122 -9.23 1.14 -14.55
N HIS A 123 -8.56 2.29 -14.80
CA HIS A 123 -9.00 3.35 -15.74
C HIS A 123 -7.85 3.79 -16.66
N LYS A 124 -7.18 2.83 -17.28
CA LYS A 124 -5.99 3.12 -18.13
C LYS A 124 -6.32 3.97 -19.36
N GLU A 125 -7.59 4.04 -19.75
CA GLU A 125 -8.09 4.91 -20.81
C GLU A 125 -7.99 6.40 -20.47
N ASP A 126 -7.95 6.77 -19.19
CA ASP A 126 -7.82 8.17 -18.76
C ASP A 126 -6.38 8.67 -18.82
N ILE A 127 -5.38 7.76 -18.90
CA ILE A 127 -3.96 8.11 -18.88
C ILE A 127 -3.59 9.14 -19.98
N PRO A 128 -4.02 9.03 -21.23
CA PRO A 128 -3.68 10.03 -22.25
C PRO A 128 -4.21 11.43 -21.93
N LEU A 129 -5.42 11.53 -21.38
CA LEU A 129 -6.04 12.79 -21.00
C LEU A 129 -5.31 13.42 -19.80
N LEU A 130 -5.02 12.61 -18.78
CA LEU A 130 -4.26 13.03 -17.61
C LEU A 130 -2.84 13.47 -18.00
N ALA A 131 -2.16 12.71 -18.86
CA ALA A 131 -0.83 13.05 -19.34
C ALA A 131 -0.82 14.39 -20.08
N SER A 132 -1.77 14.62 -21.00
CA SER A 132 -1.92 15.88 -21.69
C SER A 132 -2.15 17.04 -20.70
N HIS A 133 -3.03 16.86 -19.73
CA HIS A 133 -3.29 17.86 -18.69
C HIS A 133 -2.02 18.22 -17.91
N PHE A 134 -1.28 17.23 -17.46
CA PHE A 134 -0.04 17.46 -16.70
C PHE A 134 1.04 18.11 -17.55
N ILE A 135 1.20 17.72 -18.81
CA ILE A 135 2.15 18.37 -19.73
C ILE A 135 1.82 19.87 -19.85
N HIS A 136 0.58 20.22 -20.14
CA HIS A 136 0.18 21.63 -20.24
C HIS A 136 0.43 22.41 -18.95
N ARG A 137 0.08 21.84 -17.81
CA ARG A 137 0.24 22.49 -16.50
C ARG A 137 1.70 22.67 -16.11
N LEU A 138 2.55 21.66 -16.36
CA LEU A 138 3.94 21.61 -15.90
C LEU A 138 4.90 22.27 -16.89
N ALA A 139 4.68 22.17 -18.19
CA ALA A 139 5.51 22.84 -19.19
C ALA A 139 5.52 24.36 -18.98
N GLY A 140 4.38 24.95 -18.64
CA GLY A 140 4.31 26.38 -18.31
C GLY A 140 5.13 26.78 -17.08
N LYS A 141 5.25 25.89 -16.09
CA LYS A 141 6.03 26.14 -14.87
C LYS A 141 7.55 25.98 -15.09
N THR A 142 7.94 25.04 -15.93
CA THR A 142 9.36 24.71 -16.17
C THR A 142 9.99 25.55 -17.29
N GLY A 143 9.21 26.37 -17.99
CA GLY A 143 9.68 27.15 -19.14
C GLY A 143 10.02 26.30 -20.38
N ARG A 144 9.73 25.00 -20.35
CA ARG A 144 9.94 24.06 -21.45
C ARG A 144 8.76 24.11 -22.43
N LYS A 145 9.02 24.06 -23.72
CA LYS A 145 7.99 24.06 -24.77
C LYS A 145 7.69 22.62 -25.21
N ILE A 146 7.08 21.84 -24.31
CA ILE A 146 6.64 20.50 -24.67
C ILE A 146 5.26 20.59 -25.33
N LYS A 147 5.16 20.05 -26.54
CA LYS A 147 3.93 20.06 -27.37
C LYS A 147 3.05 18.81 -27.12
N GLY A 148 3.65 17.72 -26.66
CA GLY A 148 2.92 16.48 -26.44
C GLY A 148 3.82 15.29 -26.06
N ILE A 149 3.22 14.13 -26.18
CA ILE A 149 3.84 12.83 -25.88
C ILE A 149 3.68 11.91 -27.10
N SER A 150 4.66 11.09 -27.40
CA SER A 150 4.61 10.17 -28.52
C SER A 150 3.61 9.03 -28.28
N TYR A 151 3.13 8.44 -29.35
CA TYR A 151 2.21 7.31 -29.28
C TYR A 151 2.86 6.10 -28.56
N SER A 152 4.12 5.81 -28.88
CA SER A 152 4.88 4.72 -28.22
C SER A 152 4.95 4.92 -26.70
N ALA A 153 5.30 6.12 -26.27
CA ALA A 153 5.36 6.49 -24.86
C ALA A 153 4.00 6.35 -24.15
N LEU A 154 2.90 6.76 -24.81
CA LEU A 154 1.55 6.57 -24.28
C LEU A 154 1.18 5.08 -24.13
N GLN A 155 1.60 4.22 -25.05
CA GLN A 155 1.35 2.78 -24.95
C GLN A 155 2.11 2.17 -23.77
N GLU A 156 3.37 2.54 -23.57
CA GLU A 156 4.15 2.09 -22.41
C GLU A 156 3.50 2.53 -21.09
N MET A 157 3.01 3.78 -21.02
CA MET A 157 2.29 4.27 -19.83
C MET A 157 1.00 3.50 -19.54
N LYS A 158 0.26 3.07 -20.56
CA LYS A 158 -0.94 2.25 -20.39
C LYS A 158 -0.65 0.83 -19.91
N LEU A 159 0.54 0.30 -20.20
CA LEU A 159 0.96 -1.03 -19.73
C LEU A 159 1.36 -1.02 -18.25
N TYR A 160 1.79 0.11 -17.73
CA TYR A 160 2.23 0.24 -16.34
C TYR A 160 1.03 0.31 -15.38
N ASP A 161 1.19 -0.19 -14.14
CA ASP A 161 0.07 -0.30 -13.18
C ASP A 161 -0.09 0.88 -12.23
N TRP A 162 0.86 1.81 -12.25
CA TRP A 162 0.80 3.06 -11.49
C TRP A 162 0.47 2.87 -10.00
N PRO A 163 1.31 2.17 -9.20
CA PRO A 163 1.03 1.93 -7.78
C PRO A 163 0.86 3.21 -6.97
N GLY A 164 1.51 4.32 -7.36
CA GLY A 164 1.29 5.66 -6.79
C GLY A 164 0.18 6.46 -7.48
N ASN A 165 -0.61 5.80 -8.33
CA ASN A 165 -1.78 6.35 -9.02
C ASN A 165 -1.47 7.68 -9.75
N ILE A 166 -2.39 8.64 -9.70
CA ILE A 166 -2.28 9.92 -10.40
C ILE A 166 -1.09 10.74 -9.90
N ARG A 167 -0.70 10.62 -8.62
CA ARG A 167 0.47 11.33 -8.08
C ARG A 167 1.76 10.83 -8.70
N GLU A 168 1.90 9.53 -8.87
CA GLU A 168 3.07 8.93 -9.54
C GLU A 168 3.12 9.35 -11.02
N LEU A 169 1.99 9.31 -11.71
CA LEU A 169 1.87 9.76 -13.08
C LEU A 169 2.29 11.23 -13.24
N GLU A 170 1.83 12.11 -12.35
CA GLU A 170 2.19 13.52 -12.36
C GLU A 170 3.70 13.74 -12.19
N HIS A 171 4.29 13.16 -11.14
CA HIS A 171 5.74 13.27 -10.89
C HIS A 171 6.58 12.66 -12.01
N PHE A 172 6.07 11.58 -12.61
CA PHE A 172 6.70 10.93 -13.73
C PHE A 172 6.75 11.85 -14.97
N ILE A 173 5.64 12.51 -15.30
CA ILE A 173 5.57 13.47 -16.40
C ILE A 173 6.46 14.69 -16.10
N GLU A 174 6.43 15.21 -14.88
CA GLU A 174 7.30 16.31 -14.46
C GLU A 174 8.77 15.99 -14.69
N ARG A 175 9.20 14.81 -14.24
CA ARG A 175 10.57 14.33 -14.46
C ARG A 175 10.89 14.19 -15.94
N SER A 176 9.97 13.65 -16.74
CA SER A 176 10.15 13.48 -18.18
C SER A 176 10.32 14.81 -18.91
N ILE A 177 9.54 15.84 -18.51
CA ILE A 177 9.69 17.21 -19.05
C ILE A 177 11.05 17.79 -18.72
N LEU A 178 11.55 17.61 -17.49
CA LEU A 178 12.86 18.15 -17.07
C LEU A 178 14.02 17.48 -17.81
N LEU A 179 13.90 16.19 -18.11
CA LEU A 179 14.95 15.40 -18.78
C LEU A 179 14.84 15.43 -20.30
N SER A 180 13.75 15.96 -20.87
CA SER A 180 13.58 16.01 -22.32
C SER A 180 14.42 17.12 -22.94
N ASP A 181 15.11 16.80 -24.05
CA ASP A 181 15.82 17.77 -24.88
C ASP A 181 14.96 18.26 -26.08
N GLY A 182 13.84 17.59 -26.35
CA GLY A 182 12.93 17.88 -27.45
C GLY A 182 11.61 18.53 -27.01
N ASP A 183 10.73 18.78 -27.98
CA ASP A 183 9.38 19.32 -27.78
C ASP A 183 8.31 18.22 -27.72
N ILE A 184 8.69 16.94 -27.84
CA ILE A 184 7.84 15.76 -27.70
C ILE A 184 8.49 14.82 -26.70
N LEU A 185 7.71 14.25 -25.76
CA LEU A 185 8.18 13.24 -24.82
C LEU A 185 8.17 11.87 -25.52
N ASP A 186 9.33 11.43 -26.02
CA ASP A 186 9.49 10.18 -26.77
C ASP A 186 10.01 9.03 -25.89
N HIS A 187 10.91 9.33 -24.96
CA HIS A 187 11.53 8.33 -24.11
C HIS A 187 11.02 8.45 -22.68
N ILE A 188 10.25 7.44 -22.28
CA ILE A 188 9.69 7.33 -20.95
C ILE A 188 10.47 6.25 -20.21
N GLN A 189 11.31 6.65 -19.27
CA GLN A 189 11.96 5.75 -18.33
C GLN A 189 10.99 5.43 -17.18
N LEU A 190 9.99 4.60 -17.45
CA LEU A 190 9.13 4.06 -16.40
C LEU A 190 10.01 3.34 -15.36
N PRO A 191 9.72 3.49 -14.07
CA PRO A 191 10.34 2.65 -13.07
C PRO A 191 10.15 1.20 -13.52
N ARG A 192 11.25 0.46 -13.68
CA ARG A 192 11.10 -0.99 -13.88
C ARG A 192 10.22 -1.46 -12.72
N GLN A 193 9.03 -1.93 -13.03
CA GLN A 193 8.30 -2.72 -12.04
C GLN A 193 9.32 -3.77 -11.60
N LYS A 194 9.79 -3.62 -10.36
CA LYS A 194 10.19 -4.80 -9.64
C LYS A 194 8.90 -5.58 -9.56
N SER A 195 8.64 -6.41 -10.58
CA SER A 195 7.77 -7.54 -10.37
C SER A 195 8.20 -8.00 -8.98
N VAL A 196 7.29 -7.90 -8.01
CA VAL A 196 7.44 -8.64 -6.75
C VAL A 196 7.71 -10.02 -7.29
N THR A 197 8.97 -10.34 -7.27
CA THR A 197 9.49 -11.52 -7.88
C THR A 197 8.60 -12.64 -7.37
N ALA A 198 7.69 -13.13 -8.23
CA ALA A 198 7.73 -14.56 -8.38
C ALA A 198 9.23 -14.89 -8.21
N VAL A 199 9.57 -15.51 -7.08
CA VAL A 199 10.84 -16.19 -6.82
C VAL A 199 11.28 -16.65 -8.20
N PRO A 200 12.48 -16.29 -8.70
CA PRO A 200 12.84 -16.70 -10.03
C PRO A 200 12.54 -18.19 -10.08
N VAL A 201 11.42 -18.54 -10.70
CA VAL A 201 11.32 -19.86 -11.27
C VAL A 201 12.42 -19.75 -12.31
N GLU A 202 13.64 -20.16 -11.91
CA GLU A 202 14.64 -20.54 -12.89
C GLU A 202 13.82 -21.26 -13.94
N LYS A 203 13.66 -20.66 -15.12
CA LYS A 203 13.28 -21.42 -16.29
C LYS A 203 14.37 -22.45 -16.38
N LYS A 204 14.18 -23.57 -15.68
CA LYS A 204 14.95 -24.78 -15.94
C LYS A 204 14.66 -25.02 -17.40
N GLU A 205 15.60 -24.62 -18.24
CA GLU A 205 15.58 -25.02 -19.63
C GLU A 205 15.22 -26.50 -19.59
N PHE A 206 14.18 -26.86 -20.34
CA PHE A 206 13.76 -28.24 -20.42
C PHE A 206 14.88 -29.01 -21.15
N ILE A 207 15.91 -29.37 -20.35
CA ILE A 207 17.04 -30.16 -20.84
C ILE A 207 16.50 -31.56 -20.99
N VAL A 208 16.37 -32.02 -22.22
CA VAL A 208 16.02 -33.41 -22.54
C VAL A 208 17.12 -34.30 -21.97
N ARG A 209 16.92 -34.80 -20.75
CA ARG A 209 17.82 -35.77 -20.11
C ARG A 209 17.25 -37.18 -20.26
N LYS A 210 18.13 -38.17 -20.32
CA LYS A 210 17.70 -39.59 -20.34
C LYS A 210 16.95 -39.87 -19.02
N MET A 211 15.90 -40.66 -19.09
CA MET A 211 15.01 -40.99 -17.97
C MET A 211 15.79 -41.51 -16.71
N LYS A 212 16.88 -42.26 -16.96
CA LYS A 212 17.77 -42.76 -15.91
C LYS A 212 18.55 -41.65 -15.17
N GLU A 213 18.91 -40.56 -15.83
CA GLU A 213 19.63 -39.45 -15.26
C GLU A 213 18.70 -38.59 -14.37
N ASN A 214 17.48 -38.36 -14.82
CA ASN A 214 16.46 -37.70 -14.04
C ASN A 214 16.07 -38.50 -12.77
N GLU A 215 15.94 -39.81 -12.90
CA GLU A 215 15.65 -40.70 -11.78
C GLU A 215 16.78 -40.68 -10.74
N LYS A 216 18.04 -40.68 -11.20
CA LYS A 216 19.21 -40.60 -10.33
C LYS A 216 19.24 -39.25 -9.55
N GLU A 217 19.06 -38.16 -10.27
CA GLU A 217 19.06 -36.80 -9.66
C GLU A 217 17.91 -36.64 -8.66
N TYR A 218 16.73 -37.12 -8.98
CA TYR A 218 15.57 -37.11 -8.09
C TYR A 218 15.82 -37.89 -6.80
N ILE A 219 16.39 -39.10 -6.88
CA ILE A 219 16.71 -39.91 -5.71
C ILE A 219 17.78 -39.20 -4.85
N VAL A 220 18.82 -38.62 -5.46
CA VAL A 220 19.87 -37.90 -4.74
C VAL A 220 19.30 -36.68 -4.00
N ASN A 221 18.48 -35.88 -4.66
CA ASN A 221 17.85 -34.70 -4.05
C ASN A 221 16.94 -35.10 -2.87
N MET A 222 16.18 -36.18 -3.00
CA MET A 222 15.33 -36.68 -1.92
C MET A 222 16.15 -37.21 -0.73
N LEU A 223 17.27 -37.88 -1.00
CA LEU A 223 18.18 -38.32 0.10
C LEU A 223 18.81 -37.12 0.82
N GLN A 224 19.19 -36.07 0.09
CA GLN A 224 19.69 -34.84 0.70
C GLN A 224 18.60 -34.17 1.55
N TYR A 225 17.38 -34.05 1.04
CA TYR A 225 16.23 -33.50 1.76
C TYR A 225 15.94 -34.26 3.08
N CYS A 226 16.09 -35.61 3.06
CA CYS A 226 15.88 -36.46 4.23
C CYS A 226 17.14 -36.65 5.07
N ASN A 227 18.21 -35.86 4.87
CA ASN A 227 19.51 -36.02 5.56
C ASN A 227 20.04 -37.48 5.54
N GLY A 228 19.92 -38.14 4.37
CA GLY A 228 20.36 -39.54 4.18
C GLY A 228 19.43 -40.60 4.76
N ARG A 229 18.31 -40.26 5.38
CA ARG A 229 17.34 -41.21 5.93
C ARG A 229 16.52 -41.89 4.81
N ILE A 230 16.72 -43.20 4.65
CA ILE A 230 16.05 -43.95 3.58
C ILE A 230 14.70 -44.52 4.02
N CYS A 231 14.63 -45.08 5.25
CA CYS A 231 13.46 -45.78 5.79
C CYS A 231 12.91 -45.07 7.02
N GLY A 232 11.63 -45.35 7.39
CA GLY A 232 10.96 -44.84 8.57
C GLY A 232 10.18 -43.54 8.31
N TYR A 233 9.62 -42.95 9.38
CA TYR A 233 8.83 -41.74 9.34
C TYR A 233 9.62 -40.58 8.72
N GLN A 234 9.08 -39.97 7.66
CA GLN A 234 9.75 -38.95 6.84
C GLN A 234 11.04 -39.44 6.14
N GLY A 235 11.20 -40.72 5.90
CA GLY A 235 12.30 -41.27 5.10
C GLY A 235 12.04 -41.10 3.59
N ALA A 236 13.12 -41.12 2.78
CA ALA A 236 13.05 -40.92 1.35
C ALA A 236 12.11 -41.90 0.63
N ALA A 237 12.04 -43.18 1.07
CA ALA A 237 11.15 -44.18 0.53
C ALA A 237 9.66 -43.83 0.73
N GLU A 238 9.31 -43.37 1.93
CA GLU A 238 7.96 -42.95 2.29
C GLU A 238 7.52 -41.71 1.49
N LEU A 239 8.37 -40.66 1.44
CA LEU A 239 8.10 -39.45 0.70
C LEU A 239 8.01 -39.65 -0.82
N MET A 240 8.73 -40.62 -1.34
CA MET A 240 8.67 -41.01 -2.77
C MET A 240 7.52 -41.97 -3.08
N GLY A 241 6.77 -42.43 -2.07
CA GLY A 241 5.67 -43.38 -2.25
C GLY A 241 6.10 -44.77 -2.77
N VAL A 242 7.34 -45.18 -2.49
CA VAL A 242 7.89 -46.49 -2.94
C VAL A 242 8.34 -47.33 -1.77
N PRO A 243 8.24 -48.69 -1.86
CA PRO A 243 8.79 -49.54 -0.87
C PRO A 243 10.30 -49.31 -0.69
N SER A 244 10.81 -49.37 0.54
CA SER A 244 12.24 -49.18 0.83
C SER A 244 13.15 -50.16 0.06
N SER A 245 12.72 -51.41 -0.10
CA SER A 245 13.41 -52.42 -0.91
C SER A 245 13.57 -52.01 -2.38
N THR A 246 12.52 -51.39 -2.97
CA THR A 246 12.53 -50.85 -4.33
C THR A 246 13.50 -49.68 -4.46
N LEU A 247 13.51 -48.77 -3.48
CA LEU A 247 14.45 -47.65 -3.46
C LEU A 247 15.90 -48.12 -3.35
N PHE A 248 16.19 -49.10 -2.50
CA PHE A 248 17.53 -49.71 -2.41
C PHE A 248 17.99 -50.36 -3.72
N SER A 249 17.11 -51.10 -4.37
CA SER A 249 17.42 -51.73 -5.67
C SER A 249 17.71 -50.68 -6.76
N LYS A 250 16.94 -49.59 -6.79
CA LYS A 250 17.16 -48.48 -7.75
C LYS A 250 18.46 -47.73 -7.44
N MET A 251 18.75 -47.42 -6.17
CA MET A 251 20.04 -46.84 -5.76
C MET A 251 21.23 -47.68 -6.20
N LYS A 252 21.18 -48.98 -5.97
CA LYS A 252 22.23 -49.92 -6.40
C LYS A 252 22.43 -49.95 -7.92
N LYS A 253 21.32 -49.95 -8.70
CA LYS A 253 21.31 -49.92 -10.18
C LYS A 253 21.83 -48.62 -10.78
N LEU A 254 21.63 -47.49 -10.07
CA LEU A 254 22.05 -46.14 -10.48
C LEU A 254 23.41 -45.73 -9.88
N GLY A 255 24.07 -46.59 -9.10
CA GLY A 255 25.39 -46.34 -8.53
C GLY A 255 25.39 -45.23 -7.44
N ILE A 256 24.27 -45.05 -6.74
CA ILE A 256 24.17 -44.07 -5.64
C ILE A 256 24.69 -44.74 -4.35
N LYS A 257 25.78 -44.18 -3.80
CA LYS A 257 26.39 -44.69 -2.54
C LYS A 257 25.66 -44.09 -1.31
N ARG A 258 25.59 -44.86 -0.21
CA ARG A 258 25.17 -44.36 1.10
C ARG A 258 26.28 -43.45 1.64
N GLY A 259 26.05 -42.17 1.73
CA GLY A 259 27.01 -41.25 2.31
C GLY A 259 26.74 -39.82 1.86
N PHE A 260 25.97 -39.13 2.63
CA PHE A 260 25.93 -37.66 2.70
C PHE A 260 26.17 -37.23 4.14
#